data_26254e9f33bef95e0cef00476c0a1e2d
#
_entry.id   26254e9f33bef95e0cef00476c0a1e2d
#
_cell.length_a   1.000
_cell.length_b   1.000
_cell.length_c   1.000
_cell.angle_alpha   90.00
_cell.angle_beta   90.00
_cell.angle_gamma   90.00
#
_symmetry.space_group_name_H-M   'P 1'
#
loop_
_entity.id
_entity.type
_entity.pdbx_description
1 polymer ?
#
loop_
_entity_poly.entity_id
_entity_poly.type
_entity_poly.pdbx_seq_one_letter_code
_entity_poly.pdbx_strand_id
1 'polypeptide(L)'
;MFGEPRMLVLDEPSAGLDLPAREALIAAVERSVSRDERLAVVIATHHLEEIPPSTTHAALLREGILIASGRVGEVLTTDELRRCFDLDVEVHRRHGRWQAVSPAAVNPT
;
A
#
# COMPACT_ATOMS: atom_id res chain seq x y z
N MET A 1 -27.65 -2.87 18.03
CA MET A 1 -26.44 -3.10 18.81
C MET A 1 -25.21 -2.66 18.03
N PHE A 2 -24.37 -1.93 18.68
CA PHE A 2 -23.16 -1.42 18.04
C PHE A 2 -22.00 -2.32 18.46
N GLY A 3 -21.32 -2.93 17.51
CA GLY A 3 -20.12 -3.70 17.80
C GLY A 3 -18.97 -2.79 18.20
N GLU A 4 -17.98 -3.36 18.82
CA GLU A 4 -16.76 -2.65 19.14
C GLU A 4 -15.92 -2.43 17.89
N PRO A 5 -15.10 -1.37 17.85
CA PRO A 5 -14.12 -1.19 16.77
C PRO A 5 -13.19 -2.41 16.71
N ARG A 6 -12.86 -2.81 15.49
CA ARG A 6 -11.96 -3.93 15.24
C ARG A 6 -10.82 -3.50 14.35
N MET A 7 -9.66 -4.07 14.59
CA MET A 7 -8.49 -3.83 13.77
C MET A 7 -7.94 -5.15 13.25
N LEU A 8 -7.70 -5.20 11.95
CA LEU A 8 -7.04 -6.32 11.29
C LEU A 8 -5.66 -5.83 10.84
N VAL A 9 -4.62 -6.53 11.27
CA VAL A 9 -3.25 -6.22 10.88
C VAL A 9 -2.75 -7.33 9.96
N LEU A 10 -2.33 -6.96 8.76
CA LEU A 10 -1.79 -7.88 7.77
C LEU A 10 -0.34 -7.50 7.49
N ASP A 11 0.58 -8.44 7.69
CA ASP A 11 1.99 -8.24 7.47
C ASP A 11 2.42 -9.03 6.24
N GLU A 12 2.81 -8.33 5.17
CA GLU A 12 3.18 -8.90 3.89
C GLU A 12 2.12 -9.91 3.40
N PRO A 13 0.85 -9.50 3.30
CA PRO A 13 -0.24 -10.46 3.16
C PRO A 13 -0.24 -11.22 1.85
N SER A 14 0.41 -10.73 0.81
CA SER A 14 0.44 -11.42 -0.47
C SER A 14 1.78 -12.12 -0.72
N ALA A 15 2.64 -12.23 0.29
CA ALA A 15 3.92 -12.92 0.14
C ALA A 15 3.71 -14.37 -0.31
N GLY A 16 4.36 -14.74 -1.39
CA GLY A 16 4.24 -16.09 -1.95
C GLY A 16 3.00 -16.32 -2.81
N LEU A 17 2.13 -15.33 -2.96
CA LEU A 17 0.94 -15.46 -3.81
C LEU A 17 1.25 -15.05 -5.25
N ASP A 18 0.63 -15.74 -6.19
CA ASP A 18 0.66 -15.31 -7.59
C ASP A 18 -0.29 -14.13 -7.81
N LEU A 19 -0.28 -13.58 -9.01
CA LEU A 19 -1.08 -12.40 -9.32
C LEU A 19 -2.59 -12.61 -9.09
N PRO A 20 -3.22 -13.70 -9.58
CA PRO A 20 -4.65 -13.88 -9.31
C PRO A 20 -4.97 -13.98 -7.81
N ALA A 21 -4.15 -14.68 -7.04
CA ALA A 21 -4.37 -14.82 -5.59
C ALA A 21 -4.18 -13.48 -4.87
N ARG A 22 -3.19 -12.70 -5.26
CA ARG A 22 -2.99 -11.36 -4.70
C ARG A 22 -4.20 -10.47 -4.97
N GLU A 23 -4.70 -10.46 -6.19
CA GLU A 23 -5.85 -9.64 -6.54
C GLU A 23 -7.12 -10.10 -5.80
N ALA A 24 -7.27 -11.40 -5.60
CA ALA A 24 -8.38 -11.92 -4.80
C ALA A 24 -8.29 -11.48 -3.34
N LEU A 25 -7.10 -11.45 -2.78
CA LEU A 25 -6.88 -10.97 -1.41
C LEU A 25 -7.25 -9.49 -1.27
N ILE A 26 -6.78 -8.66 -2.21
CA ILE A 26 -7.10 -7.23 -2.20
C ILE A 26 -8.61 -7.01 -2.30
N ALA A 27 -9.27 -7.75 -3.18
CA ALA A 27 -10.73 -7.66 -3.32
C ALA A 27 -11.44 -8.08 -2.04
N ALA A 28 -10.94 -9.10 -1.33
CA ALA A 28 -11.50 -9.52 -0.06
C ALA A 28 -11.37 -8.44 1.01
N VAL A 29 -10.22 -7.77 1.08
CA VAL A 29 -10.02 -6.65 1.99
C VAL A 29 -10.99 -5.52 1.68
N GLU A 30 -11.13 -5.17 0.40
CA GLU A 30 -12.06 -4.12 -0.03
C GLU A 30 -13.50 -4.44 0.38
N ARG A 31 -13.94 -5.67 0.20
CA ARG A 31 -15.28 -6.08 0.62
C ARG A 31 -15.47 -5.99 2.13
N SER A 32 -14.46 -6.40 2.88
CA SER A 32 -14.53 -6.38 4.34
C SER A 32 -14.65 -4.96 4.88
N VAL A 33 -13.85 -4.04 4.35
CA VAL A 33 -13.87 -2.63 4.78
C VAL A 33 -15.19 -1.97 4.40
N SER A 34 -15.74 -2.28 3.22
CA SER A 34 -16.98 -1.66 2.77
C SER A 34 -18.21 -2.16 3.54
N ARG A 35 -18.13 -3.36 4.13
CA ARG A 35 -19.25 -3.96 4.87
C ARG A 35 -19.25 -3.62 6.36
N ASP A 36 -18.12 -3.23 6.90
CA ASP A 36 -17.99 -3.00 8.34
C ASP A 36 -17.24 -1.69 8.59
N GLU A 37 -18.01 -0.66 8.93
CA GLU A 37 -17.46 0.67 9.20
C GLU A 37 -16.54 0.73 10.41
N ARG A 38 -16.61 -0.27 11.28
CA ARG A 38 -15.79 -0.33 12.48
C ARG A 38 -14.50 -1.10 12.28
N LEU A 39 -14.32 -1.66 11.11
CA LEU A 39 -13.10 -2.40 10.79
C LEU A 39 -12.04 -1.45 10.24
N ALA A 40 -10.93 -1.37 10.95
CA ALA A 40 -9.72 -0.72 10.43
C ALA A 40 -8.76 -1.80 9.98
N VAL A 41 -8.18 -1.62 8.79
CA VAL A 41 -7.19 -2.55 8.27
C VAL A 41 -5.85 -1.84 8.17
N VAL A 42 -4.81 -2.44 8.72
CA VAL A 42 -3.44 -1.98 8.61
C VAL A 42 -2.66 -3.02 7.83
N ILE A 43 -2.00 -2.60 6.77
CA ILE A 43 -1.19 -3.48 5.94
C ILE A 43 0.25 -3.00 5.98
N ALA A 44 1.15 -3.87 6.41
CA ALA A 44 2.58 -3.63 6.33
C ALA A 44 3.11 -4.34 5.08
N THR A 45 3.71 -3.61 4.17
CA THR A 45 4.15 -4.17 2.90
C THR A 45 5.34 -3.41 2.33
N HIS A 46 6.13 -4.09 1.51
CA HIS A 46 7.19 -3.50 0.69
C HIS A 46 6.73 -3.26 -0.75
N HIS A 47 5.47 -3.57 -1.07
CA HIS A 47 4.98 -3.56 -2.44
C HIS A 47 3.75 -2.67 -2.56
N LEU A 48 3.88 -1.58 -3.31
CA LEU A 48 2.77 -0.66 -3.54
C LEU A 48 1.59 -1.34 -4.23
N GLU A 49 1.86 -2.38 -5.01
CA GLU A 49 0.82 -3.13 -5.72
C GLU A 49 -0.17 -3.82 -4.78
N GLU A 50 0.23 -4.03 -3.53
CA GLU A 50 -0.64 -4.66 -2.52
C GLU A 50 -1.63 -3.70 -1.88
N ILE A 51 -1.47 -2.41 -2.10
CA ILE A 51 -2.27 -1.39 -1.40
C ILE A 51 -3.67 -1.33 -2.00
N PRO A 52 -4.71 -1.61 -1.19
CA PRO A 52 -6.08 -1.54 -1.69
C PRO A 52 -6.48 -0.14 -2.09
N PRO A 53 -7.39 0.02 -3.07
CA PRO A 53 -7.83 1.34 -3.52
C PRO A 53 -8.47 2.19 -2.44
N SER A 54 -9.13 1.57 -1.45
CA SER A 54 -9.81 2.28 -0.37
C SER A 54 -8.88 2.80 0.72
N THR A 55 -7.58 2.54 0.62
CA THR A 55 -6.61 3.00 1.61
C THR A 55 -6.67 4.51 1.77
N THR A 56 -6.79 4.98 3.00
CA THR A 56 -6.93 6.40 3.31
C THR A 56 -5.62 7.05 3.74
N HIS A 57 -4.81 6.32 4.50
CA HIS A 57 -3.57 6.84 5.08
C HIS A 57 -2.42 5.89 4.84
N ALA A 58 -1.22 6.45 4.82
CA ALA A 58 0.00 5.67 4.66
C ALA A 58 1.10 6.23 5.55
N ALA A 59 2.07 5.38 5.83
CA ALA A 59 3.29 5.76 6.53
C ALA A 59 4.48 5.09 5.85
N LEU A 60 5.54 5.85 5.66
CA LEU A 60 6.78 5.35 5.10
C LEU A 60 7.80 5.19 6.21
N LEU A 61 8.35 3.99 6.31
CA LEU A 61 9.34 3.64 7.31
C LEU A 61 10.63 3.21 6.62
N ARG A 62 11.75 3.62 7.17
CA ARG A 62 13.06 3.16 6.73
C ARG A 62 13.91 2.89 7.95
N GLU A 63 14.42 1.67 8.07
CA GLU A 63 15.26 1.25 9.20
C GLU A 63 14.62 1.56 10.55
N GLY A 64 13.31 1.34 10.66
CA GLY A 64 12.56 1.57 11.88
C GLY A 64 12.22 3.04 12.16
N ILE A 65 12.58 3.94 11.25
CA ILE A 65 12.32 5.37 11.42
C ILE A 65 11.16 5.80 10.52
N LEU A 66 10.22 6.52 11.10
CA LEU A 66 9.10 7.10 10.35
C LEU A 66 9.60 8.28 9.52
N ILE A 67 9.52 8.16 8.20
CA ILE A 67 9.96 9.19 7.27
C ILE A 67 8.82 10.13 6.90
N ALA A 68 7.64 9.58 6.64
CA ALA A 68 6.47 10.37 6.26
C ALA A 68 5.22 9.63 6.67
N SER A 69 4.17 10.38 7.02
CA SER A 69 2.86 9.81 7.29
C SER A 69 1.78 10.84 6.97
N GLY A 70 0.59 10.37 6.65
CA GLY A 70 -0.52 11.23 6.32
C GLY A 70 -1.46 10.57 5.34
N ARG A 71 -2.21 11.39 4.60
CA ARG A 71 -3.12 10.87 3.59
C ARG A 71 -2.34 10.16 2.48
N VAL A 72 -2.90 9.07 2.01
CA VAL A 72 -2.19 8.18 1.07
C VAL A 72 -1.69 8.93 -0.18
N GLY A 73 -2.49 9.82 -0.74
CA GLY A 73 -2.09 10.57 -1.93
C GLY A 73 -0.99 11.59 -1.68
N GLU A 74 -0.79 12.01 -0.44
CA GLU A 74 0.28 12.93 -0.05
C GLU A 74 1.58 12.20 0.28
N VAL A 75 1.47 10.95 0.74
CA VAL A 75 2.62 10.15 1.16
C VAL A 75 3.18 9.32 0.01
N LEU A 76 2.32 8.68 -0.78
CA LEU A 76 2.77 7.84 -1.90
C LEU A 76 2.99 8.68 -3.15
N THR A 77 4.00 9.52 -3.10
CA THR A 77 4.41 10.34 -4.23
C THR A 77 5.82 9.98 -4.64
N THR A 78 6.17 10.32 -5.87
CA THR A 78 7.52 10.11 -6.39
C THR A 78 8.56 10.77 -5.49
N ASP A 79 8.32 12.02 -5.08
CA ASP A 79 9.27 12.77 -4.26
C ASP A 79 9.47 12.13 -2.88
N GLU A 80 8.38 11.74 -2.23
CA GLU A 80 8.47 11.12 -0.90
C GLU A 80 9.16 9.76 -0.95
N LEU A 81 8.89 8.96 -1.98
CA LEU A 81 9.54 7.66 -2.11
C LEU A 81 11.01 7.80 -2.45
N ARG A 82 11.37 8.74 -3.30
CA ARG A 82 12.78 9.03 -3.58
C ARG A 82 13.53 9.45 -2.33
N ARG A 83 12.91 10.31 -1.54
CA ARG A 83 13.50 10.77 -0.28
C ARG A 83 13.64 9.62 0.72
N CYS A 84 12.61 8.80 0.85
CA CYS A 84 12.61 7.71 1.82
C CYS A 84 13.64 6.63 1.48
N PHE A 85 13.68 6.21 0.22
CA PHE A 85 14.47 5.05 -0.18
C PHE A 85 15.78 5.39 -0.88
N ASP A 86 16.04 6.67 -1.12
CA ASP A 86 17.24 7.13 -1.83
C ASP A 86 17.42 6.38 -3.15
N LEU A 87 16.31 6.26 -3.90
CA LEU A 87 16.24 5.50 -5.13
C LEU A 87 15.51 6.31 -6.18
N ASP A 88 16.01 6.29 -7.41
CA ASP A 88 15.30 6.89 -8.53
C ASP A 88 14.09 6.03 -8.88
N VAL A 89 12.93 6.49 -8.46
CA VAL A 89 11.68 5.75 -8.59
C VAL A 89 10.57 6.70 -9.04
N GLU A 90 9.65 6.20 -9.84
CA GLU A 90 8.42 6.92 -10.22
C GLU A 90 7.22 6.19 -9.66
N VAL A 91 6.30 6.95 -9.09
CA VAL A 91 5.05 6.42 -8.53
C VAL A 91 3.92 6.74 -9.49
N HIS A 92 3.14 5.74 -9.81
CA HIS A 92 1.98 5.86 -10.68
C HIS A 92 0.75 5.34 -9.97
N ARG A 93 -0.39 5.93 -10.26
CA ARG A 93 -1.68 5.44 -9.80
C ARG A 93 -2.59 5.19 -10.99
N ARG A 94 -3.11 3.97 -11.08
CA ARG A 94 -3.93 3.51 -12.20
C ARG A 94 -5.10 2.70 -11.67
N HIS A 95 -6.31 3.07 -12.05
CA HIS A 95 -7.52 2.38 -11.57
C HIS A 95 -7.55 2.28 -10.03
N GLY A 96 -7.12 3.35 -9.35
CA GLY A 96 -7.05 3.36 -7.88
C GLY A 96 -5.90 2.55 -7.29
N ARG A 97 -5.09 1.93 -8.12
CA ARG A 97 -3.99 1.06 -7.67
C ARG A 97 -2.64 1.76 -7.81
N TRP A 98 -1.77 1.49 -6.87
CA TRP A 98 -0.45 2.12 -6.80
C TRP A 98 0.61 1.23 -7.42
N GLN A 99 1.60 1.86 -8.05
CA GLN A 99 2.71 1.18 -8.69
C GLN A 99 3.95 2.05 -8.59
N ALA A 100 5.09 1.43 -8.30
CA ALA A 100 6.38 2.11 -8.30
C ALA A 100 7.31 1.40 -9.24
N VAL A 101 7.98 2.16 -10.10
CA VAL A 101 8.95 1.63 -11.03
C VAL A 101 10.21 2.48 -10.98
N SER A 102 11.35 1.89 -11.23
CA SER A 102 12.62 2.61 -11.30
C SER A 102 13.01 2.79 -12.78
N PRO A 103 12.95 4.01 -13.30
CA PRO A 103 13.37 4.25 -14.68
C PRO A 103 14.83 3.88 -14.93
N ALA A 104 15.67 4.04 -13.90
CA ALA A 104 17.08 3.70 -14.01
C ALA A 104 17.33 2.20 -14.17
N ALA A 105 16.37 1.36 -13.79
CA ALA A 105 16.47 -0.08 -13.97
C ALA A 105 16.14 -0.54 -15.38
N VAL A 106 15.54 0.34 -16.18
CA VAL A 106 15.20 0.02 -17.58
C VAL A 106 16.48 0.03 -18.41
N ASN A 107 16.77 -1.10 -19.02
CA ASN A 107 17.92 -1.20 -19.90
C ASN A 107 17.50 -0.83 -21.33
N PRO A 108 18.05 0.23 -21.89
CA PRO A 108 17.63 0.70 -23.20
C PRO A 108 18.20 -0.09 -24.37
N THR A 109 19.11 -1.00 -24.16
CA THR A 109 19.71 -1.75 -25.27
C THR A 109 18.89 -2.89 -25.78
#